data_533998ecac2d09a83bc5cb99e42378e3
#
_entry.id   533998ecac2d09a83bc5cb99e42378e3
#
_cell.length_a   1.000
_cell.length_b   1.000
_cell.length_c   1.000
_cell.angle_alpha   90.00
_cell.angle_beta   90.00
_cell.angle_gamma   90.00
#
_symmetry.space_group_name_H-M   'P 1'
#
loop_
_entity.id
_entity.type
_entity.pdbx_description
1 polymer ?
#
loop_
_entity_poly.entity_id
_entity_poly.type
_entity_poly.pdbx_seq_one_letter_code
_entity_poly.pdbx_strand_id
1 'polypeptide(L)'
;TRHISSFAGYDFPAIVGKVSAEEAKLTTKAQILAALKSEGEHFASWLASLDDAFLAERVQNYDNSGSRSRLEMLLSAKEHEMHHRGQLMLMQRMVGVIPHLTRERMARVAAAAAPPQK
;
A
#
# COMPACT_ATOMS: atom_id res chain seq x y z
N THR A 1 -5.64 2.50 -2.29
CA THR A 1 -6.88 3.30 -2.16
C THR A 1 -8.09 2.56 -2.74
N ARG A 2 -8.02 2.00 -3.96
CA ARG A 2 -9.13 1.26 -4.61
C ARG A 2 -9.61 0.06 -3.80
N HIS A 3 -8.71 -0.66 -3.13
CA HIS A 3 -9.06 -1.84 -2.34
C HIS A 3 -9.75 -1.49 -1.03
N ILE A 4 -9.42 -0.36 -0.43
CA ILE A 4 -9.94 0.06 0.87
C ILE A 4 -11.39 0.52 0.76
N SER A 5 -11.76 1.18 -0.32
CA SER A 5 -13.14 1.65 -0.54
C SER A 5 -14.17 0.53 -0.65
N SER A 6 -13.76 -0.71 -0.98
CA SER A 6 -14.65 -1.87 -0.98
C SER A 6 -15.08 -2.32 0.42
N PHE A 7 -14.40 -1.88 1.48
CA PHE A 7 -14.65 -2.31 2.86
C PHE A 7 -15.79 -1.59 3.57
N ALA A 8 -16.25 -0.48 3.04
CA ALA A 8 -17.15 0.41 3.77
C ALA A 8 -18.61 0.36 3.29
N GLY A 9 -18.97 -0.58 2.40
CA GLY A 9 -20.32 -0.66 1.82
C GLY A 9 -20.69 0.49 0.90
N TYR A 10 -19.70 1.19 0.35
CA TYR A 10 -19.88 2.28 -0.61
C TYR A 10 -20.18 1.77 -2.01
N ASP A 11 -20.77 2.63 -2.84
CA ASP A 11 -20.90 2.41 -4.28
C ASP A 11 -19.53 2.36 -4.95
N PHE A 12 -19.02 1.13 -5.11
CA PHE A 12 -17.67 0.88 -5.62
C PHE A 12 -17.45 1.44 -7.04
N PRO A 13 -18.36 1.30 -8.01
CA PRO A 13 -18.22 1.92 -9.33
C PRO A 13 -18.06 3.43 -9.29
N ALA A 14 -18.87 4.15 -8.49
CA ALA A 14 -18.75 5.59 -8.37
C ALA A 14 -17.42 6.02 -7.74
N ILE A 15 -16.96 5.31 -6.71
CA ILE A 15 -15.66 5.59 -6.07
C ILE A 15 -14.50 5.33 -7.04
N VAL A 16 -14.51 4.21 -7.76
CA VAL A 16 -13.48 3.89 -8.75
C VAL A 16 -13.44 4.95 -9.85
N GLY A 17 -14.58 5.39 -10.33
CA GLY A 17 -14.68 6.46 -11.33
C GLY A 17 -14.06 7.77 -10.83
N LYS A 18 -14.39 8.17 -9.59
CA LYS A 18 -13.83 9.39 -8.96
C LYS A 18 -12.32 9.30 -8.77
N VAL A 19 -11.83 8.19 -8.21
CA VAL A 19 -10.39 7.98 -7.99
C VAL A 19 -9.63 7.98 -9.31
N SER A 20 -10.16 7.32 -10.34
CA SER A 20 -9.52 7.29 -11.66
C SER A 20 -9.45 8.68 -12.31
N ALA A 21 -10.48 9.50 -12.13
CA ALA A 21 -10.48 10.87 -12.63
C ALA A 21 -9.45 11.77 -11.92
N GLU A 22 -9.27 11.59 -10.62
CA GLU A 22 -8.23 12.31 -9.86
C GLU A 22 -6.82 11.82 -10.23
N GLU A 23 -6.62 10.51 -10.34
CA GLU A 23 -5.34 9.92 -10.77
C GLU A 23 -4.92 10.41 -12.17
N ALA A 24 -5.87 10.59 -13.09
CA ALA A 24 -5.60 11.07 -14.44
C ALA A 24 -5.04 12.51 -14.50
N LYS A 25 -5.22 13.29 -13.43
CA LYS A 25 -4.66 14.64 -13.30
C LYS A 25 -3.16 14.63 -12.92
N LEU A 26 -2.65 13.50 -12.45
CA LEU A 26 -1.27 13.35 -12.00
C LEU A 26 -0.37 13.03 -13.21
N THR A 27 0.19 14.05 -13.83
CA THR A 27 0.97 13.92 -15.07
C THR A 27 2.47 13.95 -14.85
N THR A 28 2.95 14.36 -13.68
CA THR A 28 4.38 14.43 -13.38
C THR A 28 4.76 13.50 -12.22
N LYS A 29 6.03 13.07 -12.23
CA LYS A 29 6.59 12.26 -11.13
C LYS A 29 6.44 12.95 -9.77
N ALA A 30 6.62 14.27 -9.70
CA ALA A 30 6.49 15.02 -8.46
C ALA A 30 5.06 14.99 -7.91
N GLN A 31 4.06 15.17 -8.78
CA GLN A 31 2.64 15.06 -8.41
C GLN A 31 2.29 13.66 -7.90
N ILE A 32 2.76 12.62 -8.60
CA ILE A 32 2.52 11.23 -8.19
C ILE A 32 3.14 10.94 -6.82
N LEU A 33 4.38 11.37 -6.58
CA LEU A 33 5.04 11.17 -5.29
C LEU A 33 4.36 11.94 -4.16
N ALA A 34 3.92 13.18 -4.42
CA ALA A 34 3.19 13.97 -3.43
C ALA A 34 1.85 13.32 -3.08
N ALA A 35 1.09 12.86 -4.08
CA ALA A 35 -0.17 12.16 -3.88
C ALA A 35 0.02 10.84 -3.10
N LEU A 36 1.01 10.03 -3.46
CA LEU A 36 1.31 8.78 -2.74
C LEU A 36 1.67 9.03 -1.27
N LYS A 37 2.45 10.08 -1.00
CA LYS A 37 2.81 10.45 0.38
C LYS A 37 1.58 10.90 1.16
N SER A 38 0.81 11.82 0.62
CA SER A 38 -0.40 12.36 1.27
C SER A 38 -1.42 11.25 1.56
N GLU A 39 -1.70 10.40 0.57
CA GLU A 39 -2.64 9.28 0.73
C GLU A 39 -2.13 8.24 1.73
N GLY A 40 -0.82 7.99 1.75
CA GLY A 40 -0.19 7.11 2.73
C GLY A 40 -0.32 7.64 4.17
N GLU A 41 -0.14 8.95 4.38
CA GLU A 41 -0.31 9.60 5.68
C GLU A 41 -1.78 9.59 6.14
N HIS A 42 -2.71 9.87 5.24
CA HIS A 42 -4.15 9.76 5.52
C HIS A 42 -4.54 8.33 5.89
N PHE A 43 -4.06 7.35 5.13
CA PHE A 43 -4.33 5.95 5.40
C PHE A 43 -3.75 5.48 6.73
N ALA A 44 -2.52 5.88 7.06
CA ALA A 44 -1.90 5.55 8.35
C ALA A 44 -2.68 6.16 9.52
N SER A 45 -3.14 7.42 9.39
CA SER A 45 -3.96 8.08 10.39
C SER A 45 -5.31 7.39 10.58
N TRP A 46 -5.95 6.99 9.48
CA TRP A 46 -7.19 6.23 9.54
C TRP A 46 -7.00 4.86 10.19
N LEU A 47 -5.95 4.11 9.85
CA LEU A 47 -5.63 2.83 10.48
C LEU A 47 -5.43 2.96 11.99
N ALA A 48 -4.75 4.03 12.43
CA ALA A 48 -4.51 4.30 13.84
C ALA A 48 -5.80 4.63 14.63
N SER A 49 -6.88 5.00 13.93
CA SER A 49 -8.18 5.30 14.54
C SER A 49 -9.10 4.09 14.68
N LEU A 50 -8.73 2.94 14.12
CA LEU A 50 -9.57 1.74 14.13
C LEU A 50 -9.45 1.01 15.46
N ASP A 51 -10.59 0.53 15.95
CA ASP A 51 -10.65 -0.33 17.12
C ASP A 51 -10.81 -1.82 16.77
N ASP A 52 -10.64 -2.67 17.75
CA ASP A 52 -10.73 -4.13 17.59
C ASP A 52 -12.13 -4.59 17.15
N ALA A 53 -13.18 -3.91 17.58
CA ALA A 53 -14.56 -4.25 17.22
C ALA A 53 -14.80 -4.00 15.72
N PHE A 54 -14.35 -2.87 15.22
CA PHE A 54 -14.39 -2.55 13.79
C PHE A 54 -13.58 -3.56 12.96
N LEU A 55 -12.38 -3.91 13.41
CA LEU A 55 -11.51 -4.85 12.71
C LEU A 55 -12.07 -6.27 12.67
N ALA A 56 -12.77 -6.70 13.73
CA ALA A 56 -13.40 -8.01 13.82
C ALA A 56 -14.72 -8.13 13.05
N GLU A 57 -15.35 -7.00 12.69
CA GLU A 57 -16.63 -7.02 11.97
C GLU A 57 -16.51 -7.78 10.65
N ARG A 58 -17.45 -8.69 10.40
CA ARG A 58 -17.50 -9.46 9.15
C ARG A 58 -18.28 -8.70 8.07
N VAL A 59 -17.65 -8.57 6.93
CA VAL A 59 -18.18 -7.88 5.75
C VAL A 59 -18.33 -8.88 4.61
N GLN A 60 -19.45 -8.85 3.92
CA GLN A 60 -19.70 -9.68 2.75
C GLN A 60 -18.75 -9.27 1.62
N ASN A 61 -18.15 -10.26 0.94
CA ASN A 61 -17.37 -10.00 -0.26
C ASN A 61 -18.29 -9.45 -1.37
N TYR A 62 -17.76 -8.53 -2.18
CA TYR A 62 -18.52 -7.89 -3.27
C TYR A 62 -19.03 -8.89 -4.33
N ASP A 63 -18.37 -10.04 -4.49
CA ASP A 63 -18.70 -11.13 -5.42
C ASP A 63 -19.59 -12.22 -4.80
N ASN A 64 -20.06 -11.99 -3.58
CA ASN A 64 -20.85 -12.94 -2.79
C ASN A 64 -20.15 -14.28 -2.49
N SER A 65 -18.83 -14.38 -2.66
CA SER A 65 -18.05 -15.61 -2.39
C SER A 65 -17.90 -15.95 -0.90
N GLY A 66 -18.52 -15.18 -0.02
CA GLY A 66 -18.45 -15.35 1.42
C GLY A 66 -18.20 -14.06 2.17
N SER A 67 -17.86 -14.14 3.45
CA SER A 67 -17.54 -12.96 4.26
C SER A 67 -16.16 -13.07 4.89
N ARG A 68 -15.52 -11.92 5.12
CA ARG A 68 -14.23 -11.78 5.79
C ARG A 68 -14.33 -10.72 6.87
N SER A 69 -13.46 -10.79 7.87
CA SER A 69 -13.31 -9.66 8.78
C SER A 69 -12.67 -8.46 8.06
N ARG A 70 -12.88 -7.25 8.57
CA ARG A 70 -12.20 -6.06 8.03
C ARG A 70 -10.68 -6.19 8.13
N LEU A 71 -10.18 -6.82 9.21
CA LEU A 71 -8.76 -7.10 9.35
C LEU A 71 -8.22 -8.00 8.22
N GLU A 72 -8.91 -9.12 7.91
CA GLU A 72 -8.52 -10.00 6.80
C GLU A 72 -8.49 -9.26 5.47
N MET A 73 -9.46 -8.36 5.25
CA MET A 73 -9.51 -7.56 4.03
C MET A 73 -8.34 -6.56 3.96
N LEU A 74 -8.01 -5.88 5.06
CA LEU A 74 -6.85 -4.98 5.15
C LEU A 74 -5.53 -5.72 4.91
N LEU A 75 -5.38 -6.91 5.47
CA LEU A 75 -4.21 -7.76 5.24
C LEU A 75 -4.11 -8.19 3.77
N SER A 76 -5.22 -8.60 3.16
CA SER A 76 -5.24 -8.92 1.72
C SER A 76 -4.82 -7.74 0.84
N ALA A 77 -5.26 -6.51 1.15
CA ALA A 77 -4.84 -5.31 0.43
C ALA A 77 -3.33 -5.06 0.57
N LYS A 78 -2.79 -5.29 1.76
CA LYS A 78 -1.35 -5.20 2.02
C LYS A 78 -0.54 -6.25 1.27
N GLU A 79 -1.00 -7.49 1.26
CA GLU A 79 -0.36 -8.58 0.52
C GLU A 79 -0.33 -8.29 -0.98
N HIS A 80 -1.42 -7.75 -1.52
CA HIS A 80 -1.50 -7.34 -2.91
C HIS A 80 -0.52 -6.21 -3.24
N GLU A 81 -0.38 -5.21 -2.37
CA GLU A 81 0.65 -4.16 -2.51
C GLU A 81 2.05 -4.76 -2.52
N MET A 82 2.34 -5.69 -1.61
CA MET A 82 3.64 -6.37 -1.52
C MET A 82 3.95 -7.18 -2.78
N HIS A 83 2.96 -7.81 -3.40
CA HIS A 83 3.09 -8.50 -4.68
C HIS A 83 3.57 -7.53 -5.78
N HIS A 84 2.90 -6.40 -5.96
CA HIS A 84 3.31 -5.40 -6.96
C HIS A 84 4.67 -4.76 -6.64
N ARG A 85 4.98 -4.52 -5.38
CA ARG A 85 6.30 -4.06 -4.96
C ARG A 85 7.39 -5.06 -5.37
N GLY A 86 7.15 -6.36 -5.18
CA GLY A 86 8.05 -7.42 -5.63
C GLY A 86 8.29 -7.38 -7.14
N GLN A 87 7.23 -7.22 -7.93
CA GLN A 87 7.32 -7.09 -9.38
C GLN A 87 8.13 -5.86 -9.80
N LEU A 88 7.88 -4.69 -9.20
CA LEU A 88 8.65 -3.46 -9.47
C LEU A 88 10.14 -3.63 -9.14
N MET A 89 10.46 -4.29 -8.02
CA MET A 89 11.84 -4.57 -7.63
C MET A 89 12.53 -5.52 -8.64
N LEU A 90 11.80 -6.48 -9.20
CA LEU A 90 12.30 -7.34 -10.26
C LEU A 90 12.59 -6.52 -11.53
N MET A 91 11.65 -5.69 -11.98
CA MET A 91 11.83 -4.83 -13.14
C MET A 91 13.03 -3.88 -12.96
N GLN A 92 13.23 -3.30 -11.77
CA GLN A 92 14.40 -2.48 -11.48
C GLN A 92 15.70 -3.26 -11.70
N ARG A 93 15.79 -4.51 -11.22
CA ARG A 93 16.97 -5.35 -11.46
C ARG A 93 17.20 -5.66 -12.93
N MET A 94 16.14 -5.91 -13.69
CA MET A 94 16.23 -6.19 -15.13
C MET A 94 16.83 -5.00 -15.92
N VAL A 95 16.61 -3.77 -15.45
CA VAL A 95 17.20 -2.54 -16.05
C VAL A 95 18.47 -2.07 -15.33
N GLY A 96 19.09 -2.92 -14.51
CA GLY A 96 20.36 -2.61 -13.83
C GLY A 96 20.24 -1.70 -12.60
N VAL A 97 19.03 -1.41 -12.14
CA VAL A 97 18.79 -0.58 -10.94
C VAL A 97 18.71 -1.45 -9.70
N ILE A 98 19.52 -1.18 -8.68
CA ILE A 98 19.42 -1.85 -7.39
C ILE A 98 18.20 -1.31 -6.64
N PRO A 99 17.21 -2.16 -6.27
CA PRO A 99 16.03 -1.73 -5.52
C PRO A 99 16.39 -1.10 -4.17
N HIS A 100 15.59 -0.11 -3.72
CA HIS A 100 15.90 0.66 -2.51
C HIS A 100 16.03 -0.22 -1.25
N LEU A 101 15.15 -1.20 -1.05
CA LEU A 101 15.24 -2.13 0.09
C LEU A 101 16.54 -2.94 0.09
N THR A 102 17.04 -3.30 -1.09
CA THR A 102 18.34 -3.96 -1.23
C THR A 102 19.47 -3.01 -0.84
N ARG A 103 19.43 -1.75 -1.31
CA ARG A 103 20.42 -0.73 -0.92
C ARG A 103 20.43 -0.45 0.57
N GLU A 104 19.27 -0.30 1.19
CA GLU A 104 19.15 -0.10 2.63
C GLU A 104 19.69 -1.28 3.44
N ARG A 105 19.39 -2.51 3.00
CA ARG A 105 19.97 -3.71 3.62
C ARG A 105 21.49 -3.72 3.51
N MET A 106 22.03 -3.43 2.32
CA MET A 106 23.47 -3.38 2.10
C MET A 106 24.14 -2.31 2.98
N ALA A 107 23.52 -1.13 3.09
CA ALA A 107 24.01 -0.06 3.95
C ALA A 107 24.01 -0.46 5.45
N ARG A 108 22.96 -1.13 5.92
CA ARG A 108 22.89 -1.63 7.30
C ARG A 108 23.97 -2.69 7.58
N VAL A 109 24.19 -3.61 6.65
CA VAL A 109 25.24 -4.63 6.78
C VAL A 109 26.62 -4.00 6.80
N ALA A 110 26.89 -3.03 5.93
CA ALA A 110 28.15 -2.31 5.91
C ALA A 110 28.39 -1.52 7.21
N ALA A 111 27.36 -0.84 7.73
CA ALA A 111 27.45 -0.13 8.99
C ALA A 111 27.71 -1.06 10.18
N ALA A 112 27.11 -2.23 10.21
CA ALA A 112 27.33 -3.25 11.27
C ALA A 112 28.73 -3.88 11.20
N ALA A 113 29.36 -3.92 10.04
CA ALA A 113 30.71 -4.44 9.84
C ALA A 113 31.81 -3.39 10.09
N ALA A 114 31.45 -2.11 10.25
CA ALA A 114 32.42 -1.05 10.54
C ALA A 114 33.01 -1.22 11.96
N PRO A 115 34.32 -1.08 12.15
CA PRO A 115 34.92 -1.14 13.49
C PRO A 115 34.40 0.01 14.36
N PRO A 116 34.26 -0.19 15.68
CA PRO A 116 33.83 0.86 16.58
C PRO A 116 34.78 2.06 16.50
N GLN A 117 34.23 3.22 16.24
CA GLN A 117 35.01 4.46 16.25
C GLN A 117 35.48 4.70 17.69
N LYS A 118 36.81 4.80 17.87
CA LYS A 118 37.43 5.13 19.16
C LYS A 118 37.23 6.59 19.47
#